data_aa706e4f75e72b76648cac462eac842b
#
_entry.id   aa706e4f75e72b76648cac462eac842b
#
_cell.length_a   1.000
_cell.length_b   1.000
_cell.length_c   1.000
_cell.angle_alpha   90.00
_cell.angle_beta   90.00
_cell.angle_gamma   90.00
#
_symmetry.space_group_name_H-M   'P 1'
#
loop_
_entity.id
_entity.type
_entity.pdbx_description
1 polymer ?
#
loop_
_entity_poly.entity_id
_entity_poly.type
_entity_poly.pdbx_seq_one_letter_code
_entity_poly.pdbx_strand_id
1 'polypeptide(L)'
;FNVLILDEEYPEELVIEELKNFIEKVDILYITFCMDVFEASSAPGVSAPVVMGMDPKKGKRLLRFLMRTEKVICVDFAEVNPVYDIDNRTAKLAGCLIYEVMEHIKK
;
A
#
# COMPACT_ATOMS: atom_id res chain seq x y z
N PHE A 1 -7.67 -1.70 -19.96
CA PHE A 1 -7.54 -2.15 -18.57
C PHE A 1 -6.19 -2.84 -18.38
N ASN A 2 -5.31 -2.21 -17.61
CA ASN A 2 -3.97 -2.73 -17.36
C ASN A 2 -3.88 -3.26 -15.94
N VAL A 3 -3.45 -4.52 -15.81
CA VAL A 3 -3.17 -5.13 -14.50
C VAL A 3 -1.68 -5.43 -14.46
N LEU A 4 -1.00 -4.90 -13.46
CA LEU A 4 0.38 -5.23 -13.16
C LEU A 4 0.39 -6.13 -11.93
N ILE A 5 0.79 -7.38 -12.13
CA ILE A 5 0.94 -8.32 -11.03
C ILE A 5 2.40 -8.28 -10.58
N LEU A 6 2.59 -7.86 -9.33
CA LEU A 6 3.92 -7.77 -8.75
C LEU A 6 4.10 -8.92 -7.76
N ASP A 7 5.17 -9.67 -7.91
CA ASP A 7 5.63 -10.54 -6.85
C ASP A 7 6.73 -9.82 -6.06
N GLU A 8 7.12 -10.41 -4.96
CA GLU A 8 8.09 -9.79 -4.06
C GLU A 8 9.51 -9.74 -4.64
N GLU A 9 9.81 -10.57 -5.64
CA GLU A 9 11.10 -10.55 -6.33
C GLU A 9 11.17 -9.50 -7.43
N TYR A 10 10.04 -8.86 -7.75
CA TYR A 10 10.02 -7.82 -8.78
C TYR A 10 10.78 -6.58 -8.28
N PRO A 11 11.82 -6.14 -8.99
CA PRO A 11 12.64 -5.02 -8.55
C PRO A 11 11.82 -3.75 -8.34
N GLU A 12 12.01 -3.09 -7.21
CA GLU A 12 11.26 -1.88 -6.85
C GLU A 12 11.41 -0.77 -7.91
N GLU A 13 12.59 -0.65 -8.53
CA GLU A 13 12.85 0.35 -9.57
C GLU A 13 11.95 0.14 -10.78
N LEU A 14 11.68 -1.11 -11.16
CA LEU A 14 10.79 -1.43 -12.28
C LEU A 14 9.33 -1.16 -11.90
N VAL A 15 8.95 -1.39 -10.64
CA VAL A 15 7.61 -1.04 -10.14
C VAL A 15 7.39 0.46 -10.26
N ILE A 16 8.34 1.26 -9.81
CA ILE A 16 8.28 2.71 -9.88
C ILE A 16 8.18 3.20 -11.33
N GLU A 17 8.96 2.60 -12.23
CA GLU A 17 8.92 2.95 -13.64
C GLU A 17 7.56 2.67 -14.26
N GLU A 18 6.99 1.49 -13.99
CA GLU A 18 5.65 1.13 -14.47
C GLU A 18 4.57 2.06 -13.90
N LEU A 19 4.67 2.41 -12.63
CA LEU A 19 3.77 3.36 -12.00
C LEU A 19 3.88 4.74 -12.63
N LYS A 20 5.10 5.22 -12.92
CA LYS A 20 5.31 6.50 -13.61
C LYS A 20 4.60 6.52 -14.96
N ASN A 21 4.78 5.46 -15.75
CA ASN A 21 4.15 5.34 -17.06
C ASN A 21 2.63 5.39 -16.96
N PHE A 22 2.06 4.73 -15.96
CA PHE A 22 0.63 4.76 -15.72
C PHE A 22 0.15 6.15 -15.27
N ILE A 23 0.86 6.75 -14.32
CA ILE A 23 0.48 8.03 -13.72
C ILE A 23 0.49 9.17 -14.75
N GLU A 24 1.41 9.13 -15.73
CA GLU A 24 1.47 10.12 -16.80
C GLU A 24 0.21 10.13 -17.65
N LYS A 25 -0.51 9.03 -17.71
CA LYS A 25 -1.70 8.86 -18.56
C LYS A 25 -3.01 9.27 -17.86
N VAL A 26 -2.95 9.62 -16.59
CA VAL A 26 -4.16 9.92 -15.80
C VAL A 26 -4.03 11.28 -15.13
N ASP A 27 -5.16 11.92 -14.88
CA ASP A 27 -5.19 13.23 -14.21
C ASP A 27 -5.33 13.08 -12.69
N ILE A 28 -6.03 12.05 -12.24
CA ILE A 28 -6.29 11.80 -10.82
C ILE A 28 -6.04 10.32 -10.51
N LEU A 29 -5.69 10.06 -9.25
CA LEU A 29 -5.48 8.72 -8.72
C LEU A 29 -6.40 8.47 -7.53
N TYR A 30 -6.98 7.29 -7.51
CA TYR A 30 -7.61 6.72 -6.33
C TYR A 30 -6.79 5.49 -5.92
N ILE A 31 -6.39 5.44 -4.66
CA ILE A 31 -5.61 4.34 -4.13
C ILE A 31 -6.50 3.51 -3.20
N THR A 32 -6.64 2.23 -3.49
CA THR A 32 -7.19 1.29 -2.52
C THR A 32 -6.04 0.41 -2.03
N PHE A 33 -5.84 0.36 -0.73
CA PHE A 33 -4.73 -0.31 -0.11
C PHE A 33 -5.25 -1.44 0.79
N CYS A 34 -5.11 -2.68 0.33
CA CYS A 34 -5.53 -3.85 1.12
C CYS A 34 -4.37 -4.30 2.02
N MET A 35 -4.62 -4.37 3.31
CA MET A 35 -3.59 -4.72 4.30
C MET A 35 -3.11 -6.17 4.18
N ASP A 36 -3.87 -7.03 3.48
CA ASP A 36 -3.49 -8.41 3.22
C ASP A 36 -2.39 -8.56 2.14
N VAL A 37 -1.97 -7.48 1.52
CA VAL A 37 -0.82 -7.47 0.62
C VAL A 37 0.49 -7.74 1.35
N PHE A 38 0.56 -7.42 2.63
CA PHE A 38 1.76 -7.58 3.43
C PHE A 38 1.99 -9.02 3.87
N GLU A 39 3.25 -9.35 4.13
CA GLU A 39 3.61 -10.62 4.74
C GLU A 39 2.84 -10.83 6.05
N ALA A 40 2.39 -12.06 6.29
CA ALA A 40 1.56 -12.38 7.45
C ALA A 40 2.26 -12.10 8.79
N SER A 41 3.59 -12.16 8.83
CA SER A 41 4.37 -11.82 10.02
C SER A 41 4.22 -10.36 10.43
N SER A 42 3.97 -9.46 9.47
CA SER A 42 3.78 -8.03 9.72
C SER A 42 2.32 -7.64 9.84
N ALA A 43 1.44 -8.31 9.11
CA ALA A 43 0.00 -8.02 9.10
C ALA A 43 -0.83 -9.30 9.23
N PRO A 44 -0.85 -9.91 10.43
CA PRO A 44 -1.61 -11.13 10.67
C PRO A 44 -3.12 -10.90 10.77
N GLY A 45 -3.55 -9.69 11.10
CA GLY A 45 -4.95 -9.35 11.35
C GLY A 45 -5.74 -9.10 10.06
N VAL A 46 -5.76 -10.09 9.18
CA VAL A 46 -6.50 -10.08 7.92
C VAL A 46 -7.17 -11.43 7.72
N SER A 47 -8.23 -11.48 6.90
CA SER A 47 -8.97 -12.72 6.65
C SER A 47 -8.21 -13.70 5.75
N ALA A 48 -7.33 -13.19 4.89
CA ALA A 48 -6.56 -14.00 3.95
C ALA A 48 -5.06 -13.67 4.03
N PRO A 49 -4.39 -14.10 5.11
CA PRO A 49 -2.97 -13.79 5.30
C PRO A 49 -2.09 -14.47 4.26
N VAL A 50 -1.04 -13.80 3.83
CA VAL A 50 -0.07 -14.28 2.85
C VAL A 50 1.31 -14.37 3.49
N VAL A 51 1.89 -15.55 3.51
CA VAL A 51 3.20 -15.78 4.13
C VAL A 51 4.30 -15.01 3.40
N MET A 52 4.30 -15.07 2.07
CA MET A 52 5.31 -14.44 1.20
C MET A 52 4.79 -13.14 0.62
N GLY A 53 4.26 -12.27 1.46
CA GLY A 53 3.71 -11.00 1.05
C GLY A 53 4.74 -9.87 0.98
N MET A 54 4.24 -8.67 0.75
CA MET A 54 5.08 -7.48 0.62
C MET A 54 5.69 -7.08 1.96
N ASP A 55 6.94 -6.61 1.92
CA ASP A 55 7.56 -5.97 3.08
C ASP A 55 6.87 -4.63 3.38
N PRO A 56 6.54 -4.34 4.65
CA PRO A 56 5.87 -3.08 5.00
C PRO A 56 6.62 -1.82 4.59
N LYS A 57 7.94 -1.85 4.63
CA LYS A 57 8.75 -0.70 4.23
C LYS A 57 8.64 -0.42 2.74
N LYS A 58 8.56 -1.47 1.93
CA LYS A 58 8.33 -1.35 0.49
C LYS A 58 6.96 -0.71 0.22
N GLY A 59 5.92 -1.20 0.90
CA GLY A 59 4.58 -0.62 0.79
C GLY A 59 4.55 0.86 1.14
N LYS A 60 5.23 1.23 2.21
CA LYS A 60 5.34 2.63 2.64
C LYS A 60 6.05 3.49 1.59
N ARG A 61 7.14 2.99 0.99
CA ARG A 61 7.87 3.72 -0.06
C ARG A 61 7.01 3.93 -1.30
N LEU A 62 6.28 2.90 -1.73
CA LEU A 62 5.38 3.01 -2.88
C LEU A 62 4.26 4.02 -2.62
N LEU A 63 3.66 3.95 -1.44
CA LEU A 63 2.61 4.89 -1.05
C LEU A 63 3.13 6.34 -1.05
N ARG A 64 4.29 6.56 -0.47
CA ARG A 64 4.97 7.87 -0.47
C ARG A 64 5.21 8.38 -1.88
N PHE A 65 5.70 7.51 -2.76
CA PHE A 65 5.91 7.86 -4.16
C PHE A 65 4.60 8.32 -4.81
N LEU A 66 3.52 7.56 -4.62
CA LEU A 66 2.21 7.91 -5.18
C LEU A 66 1.68 9.24 -4.65
N MET A 67 1.79 9.46 -3.33
CA MET A 67 1.33 10.70 -2.71
C MET A 67 2.09 11.93 -3.22
N ARG A 68 3.38 11.78 -3.53
CA ARG A 68 4.21 12.87 -4.05
C ARG A 68 3.86 13.28 -5.48
N THR A 69 3.08 12.50 -6.19
CA THR A 69 2.61 12.87 -7.54
C THR A 69 1.61 14.02 -7.51
N GLU A 70 1.01 14.27 -6.37
CA GLU A 70 -0.06 15.27 -6.16
C GLU A 70 -1.34 14.98 -6.95
N LYS A 71 -1.46 13.78 -7.51
CA LYS A 71 -2.65 13.36 -8.26
C LYS A 71 -3.64 12.55 -7.42
N VAL A 72 -3.25 12.15 -6.21
CA VAL A 72 -4.07 11.31 -5.35
C VAL A 72 -5.20 12.14 -4.73
N ILE A 73 -6.44 11.74 -4.98
CA ILE A 73 -7.63 12.42 -4.44
C ILE A 73 -8.32 11.62 -3.34
N CYS A 74 -8.04 10.33 -3.26
CA CYS A 74 -8.65 9.45 -2.28
C CYS A 74 -7.73 8.26 -2.01
N VAL A 75 -7.62 7.88 -0.75
CA VAL A 75 -6.94 6.65 -0.32
C VAL A 75 -7.84 5.93 0.66
N ASP A 76 -8.10 4.66 0.44
CA ASP A 76 -8.73 3.82 1.47
C ASP A 76 -7.80 2.70 1.90
N PHE A 77 -8.00 2.23 3.12
CA PHE A 77 -7.29 1.10 3.71
C PHE A 77 -8.33 0.06 4.11
N ALA A 78 -8.18 -1.14 3.59
CA ALA A 78 -9.14 -2.20 3.76
C ALA A 78 -8.51 -3.47 4.32
N GLU A 79 -9.34 -4.41 4.70
CA GLU A 79 -9.00 -5.78 5.07
C GLU A 79 -8.39 -5.97 6.46
N VAL A 80 -8.35 -4.94 7.31
CA VAL A 80 -7.98 -5.16 8.72
C VAL A 80 -9.12 -5.89 9.42
N ASN A 81 -8.80 -7.04 9.99
CA ASN A 81 -9.74 -7.83 10.77
C ASN A 81 -9.24 -7.94 12.22
N PRO A 82 -9.81 -7.16 13.15
CA PRO A 82 -9.33 -7.13 14.54
C PRO A 82 -9.41 -8.47 15.25
N VAL A 83 -10.34 -9.34 14.85
CA VAL A 83 -10.51 -10.67 15.48
C VAL A 83 -9.27 -11.55 15.25
N TYR A 84 -8.61 -11.40 14.11
CA TYR A 84 -7.42 -12.17 13.76
C TYR A 84 -6.12 -11.44 14.10
N ASP A 85 -6.20 -10.20 14.56
CA ASP A 85 -5.00 -9.41 14.83
C ASP A 85 -4.28 -9.89 16.11
N ILE A 86 -2.98 -9.65 16.15
CA ILE A 86 -2.12 -10.00 17.28
C ILE A 86 -1.50 -8.71 17.79
N ASP A 87 -1.80 -8.36 19.04
CA ASP A 87 -1.32 -7.14 19.69
C ASP A 87 -1.55 -5.86 18.87
N ASN A 88 -2.62 -5.85 18.08
CA ASN A 88 -2.96 -4.74 17.18
C ASN A 88 -1.86 -4.42 16.14
N ARG A 89 -1.04 -5.37 15.77
CA ARG A 89 0.07 -5.18 14.83
C ARG A 89 -0.40 -4.66 13.48
N THR A 90 -1.46 -5.27 12.95
CA THR A 90 -2.01 -4.89 11.65
C THR A 90 -2.67 -3.51 11.73
N ALA A 91 -3.42 -3.26 12.79
CA ALA A 91 -4.03 -1.94 13.05
C ALA A 91 -2.96 -0.85 13.18
N LYS A 92 -1.87 -1.12 13.89
CA LYS A 92 -0.75 -0.17 14.04
C LYS A 92 -0.05 0.08 12.73
N LEU A 93 0.14 -0.97 11.92
CA LEU A 93 0.73 -0.82 10.60
C LEU A 93 -0.15 0.04 9.69
N ALA A 94 -1.46 -0.21 9.68
CA ALA A 94 -2.40 0.62 8.95
C ALA A 94 -2.33 2.09 9.41
N GLY A 95 -2.24 2.31 10.71
CA GLY A 95 -2.06 3.64 11.29
C GLY A 95 -0.82 4.35 10.80
N CYS A 96 0.30 3.63 10.69
CA CYS A 96 1.55 4.17 10.13
C CYS A 96 1.40 4.58 8.67
N LEU A 97 0.69 3.79 7.88
CA LEU A 97 0.46 4.11 6.46
C LEU A 97 -0.50 5.28 6.30
N ILE A 98 -1.53 5.34 7.13
CA ILE A 98 -2.46 6.48 7.15
C ILE A 98 -1.71 7.76 7.51
N TYR A 99 -0.81 7.70 8.49
CA TYR A 99 0.03 8.84 8.86
C TYR A 99 0.90 9.30 7.68
N GLU A 100 1.48 8.37 6.93
CA GLU A 100 2.25 8.68 5.73
C GLU A 100 1.40 9.44 4.70
N VAL A 101 0.15 9.04 4.50
CA VAL A 101 -0.79 9.76 3.62
C VAL A 101 -1.05 11.17 4.14
N MET A 102 -1.31 11.30 5.44
CA MET A 102 -1.63 12.59 6.06
C MET A 102 -0.47 13.59 5.95
N GLU A 103 0.76 13.14 6.00
CA GLU A 103 1.94 13.98 5.84
C GLU A 103 2.01 14.67 4.46
N HIS A 104 1.34 14.11 3.46
CA HIS A 104 1.34 14.62 2.10
C HIS A 104 0.06 15.36 1.71
N ILE A 105 -0.91 15.46 2.61
CA ILE A 105 -2.14 16.21 2.35
C ILE A 105 -1.83 17.69 2.42
N LYS A 106 -2.18 18.42 1.37
CA LYS A 106 -2.04 19.88 1.35
C LYS A 106 -3.13 20.54 2.19
N LYS A 107 -2.70 21.45 3.02
CA LYS A 107 -3.61 22.25 3.84
C LYS A 107 -4.08 23.48 3.08
#